data_297639d8fdf23eee72db96f0b30debb1
#
_entry.id   297639d8fdf23eee72db96f0b30debb1
#
_cell.length_a   1.000
_cell.length_b   1.000
_cell.length_c   1.000
_cell.angle_alpha   90.00
_cell.angle_beta   90.00
_cell.angle_gamma   90.00
#
_symmetry.space_group_name_H-M   'P 1'
#
loop_
_entity.id
_entity.type
_entity.pdbx_description
1 polymer ?
#
loop_
_entity_poly.entity_id
_entity_poly.type
_entity_poly.pdbx_seq_one_letter_code
_entity_poly.pdbx_strand_id
1 'polypeptide(L)'
;QNGYLLTPIFFGAALTMNGIELSSIPSWMTDFAQLMFGLVLGARYEREFFIRHRLFIPFALFNAFFILIVSALVALGLAWAFGMSIATMLIATAPGGLAEMTITAQALNVGVPLVVAFHMVRVVIVNMGTQYIYGLAQWVRSRMEQEPTK
;
A
#
# COMPACT_ATOMS: atom_id res chain seq x y z
N GLN A 1 -4.45 16.98 -3.35
CA GLN A 1 -3.24 16.55 -4.13
C GLN A 1 -3.30 15.09 -4.59
N ASN A 2 -4.19 14.27 -4.07
CA ASN A 2 -4.26 12.83 -4.42
C ASN A 2 -5.22 12.50 -5.58
N GLY A 3 -5.91 13.47 -6.13
CA GLY A 3 -6.85 13.28 -7.26
C GLY A 3 -6.18 12.71 -8.52
N TYR A 4 -4.92 13.05 -8.75
CA TYR A 4 -4.17 12.57 -9.92
C TYR A 4 -3.95 11.06 -9.94
N LEU A 5 -3.95 10.38 -8.79
CA LEU A 5 -3.81 8.93 -8.70
C LEU A 5 -5.15 8.21 -8.82
N LEU A 6 -6.22 8.78 -8.26
CA LEU A 6 -7.53 8.15 -8.25
C LEU A 6 -8.26 8.28 -9.60
N THR A 7 -8.09 9.42 -10.29
CA THR A 7 -8.74 9.68 -11.59
C THR A 7 -8.44 8.60 -12.66
N PRO A 8 -7.17 8.22 -12.93
CA PRO A 8 -6.89 7.19 -13.93
C PRO A 8 -7.41 5.80 -13.52
N ILE A 9 -7.46 5.49 -12.22
CA ILE A 9 -8.00 4.22 -11.73
C ILE A 9 -9.51 4.15 -11.99
N PHE A 10 -10.26 5.18 -11.64
CA PHE A 10 -11.70 5.24 -11.91
C PHE A 10 -12.02 5.24 -13.39
N PHE A 11 -11.24 5.98 -14.18
CA PHE A 11 -11.42 6.05 -15.62
C PHE A 11 -11.12 4.70 -16.29
N GLY A 12 -10.04 4.03 -15.89
CA GLY A 12 -9.69 2.70 -16.35
C GLY A 12 -10.74 1.65 -15.99
N ALA A 13 -11.25 1.69 -14.74
CA ALA A 13 -12.32 0.81 -14.31
C ALA A 13 -13.61 1.02 -15.11
N ALA A 14 -13.99 2.28 -15.36
CA ALA A 14 -15.17 2.61 -16.18
C ALA A 14 -15.04 2.13 -17.62
N LEU A 15 -13.87 2.26 -18.24
CA LEU A 15 -13.60 1.75 -19.59
C LEU A 15 -13.70 0.22 -19.64
N THR A 16 -13.11 -0.47 -18.67
CA THR A 16 -13.17 -1.94 -18.59
C THR A 16 -14.60 -2.45 -18.39
N MET A 17 -15.41 -1.75 -17.57
CA MET A 17 -16.84 -2.08 -17.39
C MET A 17 -17.66 -1.90 -18.66
N ASN A 18 -17.26 -1.04 -19.59
CA ASN A 18 -17.89 -0.85 -20.90
C ASN A 18 -17.37 -1.82 -21.98
N GLY A 19 -16.59 -2.86 -21.59
CA GLY A 19 -16.10 -3.87 -22.52
C GLY A 19 -14.94 -3.41 -23.40
N ILE A 20 -14.33 -2.28 -23.10
CA ILE A 20 -13.12 -1.81 -23.80
C ILE A 20 -11.92 -2.50 -23.15
N GLU A 21 -11.41 -3.54 -23.78
CA GLU A 21 -10.17 -4.19 -23.36
C GLU A 21 -9.00 -3.23 -23.62
N LEU A 22 -8.50 -2.62 -22.55
CA LEU A 22 -7.25 -1.86 -22.61
C LEU A 22 -6.12 -2.85 -22.92
N SER A 23 -5.42 -2.61 -24.02
CA SER A 23 -4.26 -3.41 -24.43
C SER A 23 -3.29 -3.58 -23.25
N SER A 24 -2.94 -4.83 -22.96
CA SER A 24 -1.99 -5.12 -21.89
C SER A 24 -0.62 -4.53 -22.21
N ILE A 25 -0.07 -3.80 -21.26
CA ILE A 25 1.31 -3.29 -21.34
C ILE A 25 2.24 -4.51 -21.43
N PRO A 26 3.18 -4.57 -22.38
CA PRO A 26 4.15 -5.66 -22.45
C PRO A 26 4.92 -5.81 -21.13
N SER A 27 5.10 -7.05 -20.68
CA SER A 27 5.75 -7.34 -19.39
C SER A 27 7.15 -6.71 -19.25
N TRP A 28 7.95 -6.71 -20.32
CA TRP A 28 9.29 -6.10 -20.31
C TRP A 28 9.26 -4.59 -19.98
N MET A 29 8.21 -3.89 -20.36
CA MET A 29 8.04 -2.47 -20.10
C MET A 29 7.72 -2.21 -18.63
N THR A 30 6.91 -3.08 -18.02
CA THR A 30 6.61 -3.07 -16.60
C THR A 30 7.87 -3.40 -15.78
N ASP A 31 8.64 -4.42 -16.19
CA ASP A 31 9.88 -4.82 -15.53
C ASP A 31 10.93 -3.71 -15.57
N PHE A 32 11.05 -3.04 -16.73
CA PHE A 32 11.95 -1.90 -16.89
C PHE A 32 11.55 -0.71 -16.01
N ALA A 33 10.24 -0.41 -15.94
CA ALA A 33 9.72 0.64 -15.06
C ALA A 33 9.98 0.33 -13.58
N GLN A 34 9.81 -0.93 -13.15
CA GLN A 34 10.11 -1.37 -11.79
C GLN A 34 11.60 -1.25 -11.46
N LEU A 35 12.47 -1.63 -12.40
CA LEU A 35 13.92 -1.50 -12.25
C LEU A 35 14.35 -0.03 -12.13
N MET A 36 13.81 0.85 -12.97
CA MET A 36 14.05 2.30 -12.88
C MET A 36 13.56 2.89 -11.56
N PHE A 37 12.39 2.47 -11.11
CA PHE A 37 11.83 2.90 -9.83
C PHE A 37 12.69 2.43 -8.64
N GLY A 38 13.15 1.18 -8.68
CA GLY A 38 14.08 0.64 -7.68
C GLY A 38 15.42 1.39 -7.65
N LEU A 39 15.97 1.72 -8.82
CA LEU A 39 17.19 2.53 -8.93
C LEU A 39 17.04 3.94 -8.36
N VAL A 40 15.95 4.62 -8.66
CA VAL A 40 15.66 5.97 -8.14
C VAL A 40 15.48 5.95 -6.62
N LEU A 41 14.78 4.95 -6.08
CA LEU A 41 14.65 4.79 -4.64
C LEU A 41 16.00 4.46 -3.99
N GLY A 42 16.75 3.52 -4.57
CA GLY A 42 18.07 3.13 -4.07
C GLY A 42 19.08 4.28 -4.06
N ALA A 43 19.07 5.12 -5.10
CA ALA A 43 19.95 6.28 -5.20
C ALA A 43 19.68 7.37 -4.17
N ARG A 44 18.49 7.39 -3.56
CA ARG A 44 18.15 8.33 -2.47
C ARG A 44 18.73 7.93 -1.11
N TYR A 45 19.18 6.68 -0.96
CA TYR A 45 19.76 6.21 0.28
C TYR A 45 21.24 6.54 0.36
N GLU A 46 21.58 7.53 1.18
CA GLU A 46 22.95 7.88 1.48
C GLU A 46 23.56 6.88 2.46
N ARG A 47 24.75 6.38 2.13
CA ARG A 47 25.50 5.43 2.97
C ARG A 47 25.75 5.99 4.38
N GLU A 48 25.96 7.30 4.50
CA GLU A 48 26.16 7.97 5.78
C GLU A 48 24.96 7.86 6.71
N PHE A 49 23.73 7.85 6.16
CA PHE A 49 22.52 7.70 6.95
C PHE A 49 22.50 6.37 7.70
N PHE A 50 22.89 5.28 7.06
CA PHE A 50 22.91 3.94 7.66
C PHE A 50 24.02 3.80 8.74
N ILE A 51 25.16 4.45 8.53
CA ILE A 51 26.27 4.40 9.49
C ILE A 51 25.95 5.24 10.72
N ARG A 52 25.34 6.40 10.52
CA ARG A 52 25.04 7.35 11.59
C ARG A 52 23.85 6.92 12.45
N HIS A 53 22.90 6.17 11.85
CA HIS A 53 21.67 5.72 12.52
C HIS A 53 21.60 4.20 12.63
N ARG A 54 22.61 3.56 13.20
CA ARG A 54 22.66 2.09 13.34
C ARG A 54 21.47 1.49 14.07
N LEU A 55 20.86 2.24 14.98
CA LEU A 55 19.65 1.81 15.70
C LEU A 55 18.37 1.89 14.84
N PHE A 56 18.39 2.64 13.74
CA PHE A 56 17.22 2.76 12.85
C PHE A 56 16.90 1.43 12.17
N ILE A 57 17.92 0.68 11.76
CA ILE A 57 17.74 -0.61 11.05
C ILE A 57 16.95 -1.63 11.89
N PRO A 58 17.35 -1.94 13.16
CA PRO A 58 16.59 -2.89 13.96
C PRO A 58 15.18 -2.41 14.29
N PHE A 59 14.98 -1.10 14.50
CA PHE A 59 13.64 -0.55 14.69
C PHE A 59 12.78 -0.67 13.43
N ALA A 60 13.33 -0.41 12.25
CA ALA A 60 12.62 -0.57 10.99
C ALA A 60 12.24 -2.03 10.74
N LEU A 61 13.16 -2.97 11.00
CA LEU A 61 12.89 -4.40 10.91
C LEU A 61 11.81 -4.86 11.89
N PHE A 62 11.90 -4.40 13.14
CA PHE A 62 10.89 -4.71 14.15
C PHE A 62 9.51 -4.20 13.73
N ASN A 63 9.43 -2.96 13.25
CA ASN A 63 8.19 -2.38 12.76
C ASN A 63 7.63 -3.13 11.55
N ALA A 64 8.47 -3.52 10.60
CA ALA A 64 8.07 -4.32 9.45
C ALA A 64 7.51 -5.69 9.87
N PHE A 65 8.19 -6.36 10.80
CA PHE A 65 7.73 -7.64 11.36
C PHE A 65 6.41 -7.50 12.12
N PHE A 66 6.26 -6.43 12.89
CA PHE A 66 5.03 -6.13 13.62
C PHE A 66 3.84 -5.94 12.65
N ILE A 67 4.03 -5.15 11.59
CA ILE A 67 2.99 -4.95 10.57
C ILE A 67 2.62 -6.27 9.87
N LEU A 68 3.59 -7.12 9.57
CA LEU A 68 3.33 -8.44 8.97
C LEU A 68 2.49 -9.33 9.90
N ILE A 69 2.81 -9.36 11.19
CA ILE A 69 2.06 -10.15 12.18
C ILE A 69 0.63 -9.63 12.30
N VAL A 70 0.45 -8.31 12.42
CA VAL A 70 -0.88 -7.69 12.51
C VAL A 70 -1.69 -7.99 11.24
N SER A 71 -1.08 -7.85 10.07
CA SER A 71 -1.70 -8.16 8.79
C SER A 71 -2.13 -9.64 8.70
N ALA A 72 -1.28 -10.56 9.15
CA ALA A 72 -1.59 -11.99 9.18
C ALA A 72 -2.74 -12.32 10.14
N LEU A 73 -2.79 -11.68 11.31
CA LEU A 73 -3.89 -11.87 12.26
C LEU A 73 -5.22 -11.35 11.69
N VAL A 74 -5.20 -10.20 11.01
CA VAL A 74 -6.37 -9.67 10.30
C VAL A 74 -6.81 -10.61 9.20
N ALA A 75 -5.86 -11.15 8.41
CA ALA A 75 -6.16 -12.14 7.37
C ALA A 75 -6.85 -13.38 7.91
N LEU A 76 -6.34 -13.93 9.01
CA LEU A 76 -6.92 -15.11 9.66
C LEU A 76 -8.33 -14.81 10.19
N GLY A 77 -8.52 -13.65 10.83
CA GLY A 77 -9.83 -13.21 11.30
C GLY A 77 -10.85 -13.08 10.18
N LEU A 78 -10.46 -12.48 9.06
CA LEU A 78 -11.31 -12.33 7.88
C LEU A 78 -11.60 -13.69 7.20
N ALA A 79 -10.57 -14.54 7.07
CA ALA A 79 -10.74 -15.88 6.52
C ALA A 79 -11.77 -16.69 7.30
N TRP A 80 -11.68 -16.63 8.64
CA TRP A 80 -12.63 -17.30 9.53
C TRP A 80 -14.04 -16.70 9.46
N ALA A 81 -14.14 -15.35 9.46
CA ALA A 81 -15.43 -14.65 9.47
C ALA A 81 -16.22 -14.84 8.17
N PHE A 82 -15.52 -14.88 7.02
CA PHE A 82 -16.14 -14.98 5.68
C PHE A 82 -16.05 -16.38 5.06
N GLY A 83 -15.42 -17.35 5.72
CA GLY A 83 -15.24 -18.70 5.20
C GLY A 83 -14.38 -18.78 3.93
N MET A 84 -13.46 -17.82 3.78
CA MET A 84 -12.62 -17.72 2.58
C MET A 84 -11.27 -18.41 2.78
N SER A 85 -10.60 -18.72 1.68
CA SER A 85 -9.25 -19.30 1.68
C SER A 85 -8.26 -18.41 2.46
N ILE A 86 -7.55 -18.98 3.41
CA ILE A 86 -6.53 -18.30 4.21
C ILE A 86 -5.45 -17.71 3.30
N ALA A 87 -5.03 -18.45 2.25
CA ALA A 87 -4.03 -17.97 1.29
C ALA A 87 -4.50 -16.70 0.57
N THR A 88 -5.74 -16.66 0.12
CA THR A 88 -6.33 -15.49 -0.52
C THR A 88 -6.36 -14.29 0.42
N MET A 89 -6.78 -14.49 1.68
CA MET A 89 -6.85 -13.42 2.67
C MET A 89 -5.47 -12.92 3.09
N LEU A 90 -4.47 -13.79 3.22
CA LEU A 90 -3.10 -13.40 3.50
C LEU A 90 -2.54 -12.48 2.41
N ILE A 91 -2.74 -12.81 1.13
CA ILE A 91 -2.27 -12.00 0.02
C ILE A 91 -3.09 -10.70 -0.08
N ALA A 92 -4.40 -10.76 0.14
CA ALA A 92 -5.28 -9.60 0.08
C ALA A 92 -4.96 -8.54 1.15
N THR A 93 -4.53 -8.96 2.35
CA THR A 93 -4.19 -8.05 3.45
C THR A 93 -2.70 -7.75 3.56
N ALA A 94 -1.84 -8.49 2.87
CA ALA A 94 -0.39 -8.31 2.92
C ALA A 94 0.02 -6.86 2.60
N PRO A 95 0.97 -6.29 3.35
CA PRO A 95 1.50 -4.96 3.08
C PRO A 95 2.42 -4.99 1.84
N GLY A 96 1.82 -4.88 0.65
CA GLY A 96 2.53 -4.91 -0.63
C GLY A 96 1.90 -3.97 -1.66
N GLY A 97 2.53 -3.83 -2.81
CA GLY A 97 1.99 -3.09 -3.95
C GLY A 97 0.87 -3.86 -4.65
N LEU A 98 -0.06 -3.13 -5.27
CA LEU A 98 -1.18 -3.74 -5.99
C LEU A 98 -0.70 -4.68 -7.10
N ALA A 99 0.31 -4.24 -7.89
CA ALA A 99 0.82 -5.00 -9.01
C ALA A 99 1.50 -6.31 -8.57
N GLU A 100 2.38 -6.24 -7.57
CA GLU A 100 3.13 -7.39 -7.04
C GLU A 100 2.19 -8.42 -6.43
N MET A 101 1.21 -7.97 -5.63
CA MET A 101 0.25 -8.87 -4.99
C MET A 101 -0.71 -9.49 -5.99
N THR A 102 -1.08 -8.78 -7.07
CA THR A 102 -1.89 -9.33 -8.16
C THR A 102 -1.13 -10.44 -8.90
N ILE A 103 0.14 -10.22 -9.25
CA ILE A 103 0.99 -11.24 -9.90
C ILE A 103 1.17 -12.45 -8.98
N THR A 104 1.41 -12.22 -7.70
CA THR A 104 1.55 -13.30 -6.71
C THR A 104 0.25 -14.10 -6.57
N ALA A 105 -0.90 -13.42 -6.56
CA ALA A 105 -2.21 -14.07 -6.50
C ALA A 105 -2.46 -14.94 -7.74
N GLN A 106 -2.07 -14.48 -8.92
CA GLN A 106 -2.15 -15.25 -10.17
C GLN A 106 -1.24 -16.49 -10.13
N ALA A 107 0.01 -16.31 -9.69
CA ALA A 107 0.98 -17.42 -9.61
C ALA A 107 0.54 -18.50 -8.62
N LEU A 108 -0.15 -18.15 -7.55
CA LEU A 108 -0.66 -19.07 -6.54
C LEU A 108 -2.09 -19.58 -6.83
N ASN A 109 -2.69 -19.18 -7.96
CA ASN A 109 -4.07 -19.52 -8.34
C ASN A 109 -5.09 -19.22 -7.24
N VAL A 110 -4.93 -18.09 -6.53
CA VAL A 110 -5.88 -17.61 -5.52
C VAL A 110 -6.80 -16.53 -6.11
N GLY A 111 -7.84 -16.14 -5.36
CA GLY A 111 -8.88 -15.22 -5.82
C GLY A 111 -8.36 -13.82 -6.19
N VAL A 112 -7.77 -13.67 -7.37
CA VAL A 112 -7.18 -12.42 -7.90
C VAL A 112 -8.13 -11.22 -7.79
N PRO A 113 -9.42 -11.30 -8.19
CA PRO A 113 -10.33 -10.15 -8.10
C PRO A 113 -10.51 -9.66 -6.66
N LEU A 114 -10.54 -10.59 -5.72
CA LEU A 114 -10.67 -10.27 -4.30
C LEU A 114 -9.43 -9.56 -3.77
N VAL A 115 -8.23 -10.06 -4.11
CA VAL A 115 -6.95 -9.43 -3.75
C VAL A 115 -6.88 -8.01 -4.26
N VAL A 116 -7.23 -7.78 -5.52
CA VAL A 116 -7.26 -6.44 -6.13
C VAL A 116 -8.27 -5.53 -5.42
N ALA A 117 -9.48 -6.01 -5.14
CA ALA A 117 -10.50 -5.24 -4.44
C ALA A 117 -10.04 -4.80 -3.04
N PHE A 118 -9.46 -5.71 -2.26
CA PHE A 118 -8.94 -5.38 -0.92
C PHE A 118 -7.82 -4.34 -0.97
N HIS A 119 -6.90 -4.45 -1.94
CA HIS A 119 -5.83 -3.49 -2.12
C HIS A 119 -6.35 -2.11 -2.53
N MET A 120 -7.36 -2.04 -3.42
CA MET A 120 -8.00 -0.77 -3.79
C MET A 120 -8.69 -0.11 -2.60
N VAL A 121 -9.49 -0.87 -1.84
CA VAL A 121 -10.15 -0.37 -0.62
C VAL A 121 -9.12 0.15 0.38
N ARG A 122 -8.02 -0.58 0.58
CA ARG A 122 -6.92 -0.16 1.46
C ARG A 122 -6.31 1.16 1.01
N VAL A 123 -6.02 1.32 -0.28
CA VAL A 123 -5.46 2.57 -0.83
C VAL A 123 -6.40 3.75 -0.57
N VAL A 124 -7.69 3.56 -0.77
CA VAL A 124 -8.70 4.59 -0.50
C VAL A 124 -8.76 4.93 0.99
N ILE A 125 -8.86 3.92 1.87
CA ILE A 125 -8.93 4.12 3.33
C ILE A 125 -7.67 4.81 3.85
N VAL A 126 -6.49 4.38 3.42
CA VAL A 126 -5.22 4.98 3.87
C VAL A 126 -5.10 6.42 3.40
N ASN A 127 -5.45 6.71 2.13
CA ASN A 127 -5.40 8.07 1.61
C ASN A 127 -6.40 9.01 2.32
N MET A 128 -7.63 8.57 2.52
CA MET A 128 -8.63 9.34 3.26
C MET A 128 -8.25 9.48 4.74
N GLY A 129 -7.83 8.40 5.39
CA GLY A 129 -7.43 8.38 6.79
C GLY A 129 -6.25 9.30 7.08
N THR A 130 -5.25 9.31 6.21
CA THR A 130 -4.08 10.19 6.34
C THR A 130 -4.47 11.66 6.31
N GLN A 131 -5.39 12.06 5.44
CA GLN A 131 -5.88 13.44 5.37
C GLN A 131 -6.62 13.84 6.66
N TYR A 132 -7.43 12.95 7.22
CA TYR A 132 -8.15 13.19 8.48
C TYR A 132 -7.19 13.34 9.66
N ILE A 133 -6.21 12.44 9.76
CA ILE A 133 -5.20 12.46 10.84
C ILE A 133 -4.34 13.73 10.74
N TYR A 134 -3.95 14.13 9.53
CA TYR A 134 -3.18 15.35 9.31
C TYR A 134 -3.97 16.61 9.71
N GLY A 135 -5.26 16.67 9.34
CA GLY A 135 -6.14 17.76 9.73
C GLY A 135 -6.32 17.85 11.24
N LEU A 136 -6.48 16.70 11.92
CA LEU A 136 -6.59 16.63 13.38
C LEU A 136 -5.29 17.06 14.06
N ALA A 137 -4.14 16.61 13.57
CA ALA A 137 -2.84 16.96 14.10
C ALA A 137 -2.54 18.47 13.98
N GLN A 138 -2.89 19.07 12.85
CA GLN A 138 -2.77 20.52 12.65
C GLN A 138 -3.69 21.30 13.59
N TRP A 139 -4.93 20.83 13.78
CA TRP A 139 -5.88 21.46 14.69
C TRP A 139 -5.40 21.40 16.15
N VAL A 140 -4.88 20.26 16.60
CA VAL A 140 -4.30 20.11 17.94
C VAL A 140 -3.08 21.02 18.13
N ARG A 141 -2.21 21.08 17.12
CA ARG A 141 -1.02 21.95 17.17
C ARG A 141 -1.37 23.43 17.25
N SER A 142 -2.34 23.88 16.48
CA SER A 142 -2.80 25.27 16.49
C SER A 142 -3.43 25.65 17.84
N ARG A 143 -4.06 24.71 18.54
CA ARG A 143 -4.57 24.92 19.90
C ARG A 143 -3.48 25.05 20.94
N MET A 144 -2.40 24.25 20.83
CA MET A 144 -1.26 24.32 21.76
C MET A 144 -0.44 25.60 21.57
N GLU A 145 -0.37 26.14 20.34
CA GLU A 145 0.33 27.41 20.06
C GLU A 145 -0.48 28.65 20.50
N GLN A 146 -1.79 28.50 20.79
CA GLN A 146 -2.66 29.59 21.25
C GLN A 146 -2.75 29.72 22.79
N GLU A 147 -2.15 28.82 23.56
CA GLU A 147 -2.01 29.02 25.02
C GLU A 147 -0.76 29.87 25.28
N PRO A 148 -0.91 31.18 25.58
CA PRO A 148 0.20 32.00 25.97
C PRO A 148 0.64 31.53 27.36
N THR A 149 1.92 31.20 27.48
CA THR A 149 2.60 31.00 28.76
C THR A 149 2.29 32.19 29.66
N LYS A 150 1.47 31.96 30.67
CA LYS A 150 1.33 32.86 31.83
C LYS A 150 2.44 32.58 32.82
#